data_76e340b420dfc02836cd52f97c42578f
#
_entry.id   76e340b420dfc02836cd52f97c42578f
#
_cell.length_a   1.000
_cell.length_b   1.000
_cell.length_c   1.000
_cell.angle_alpha   90.00
_cell.angle_beta   90.00
_cell.angle_gamma   90.00
#
_symmetry.space_group_name_H-M   'P 1'
#
loop_
_entity.id
_entity.type
_entity.pdbx_description
1 polymer ?
#
loop_
_entity_poly.entity_id
_entity_poly.type
_entity_poly.pdbx_seq_one_letter_code
_entity_poly.pdbx_strand_id
1 'polypeptide(L)'
;MDEFEAGKSQFLELVKKVDPQVQVVIPTTPANSMFLISLSKGKAKKFVTISEDDLVDLVEDDLIRSGVEDQIRQAISEISTSS
;
A
#
# COMPACT_ATOMS: atom_id res chain seq x y z
N MET A 1 5.98 -19.40 7.46
CA MET A 1 5.62 -17.98 7.53
C MET A 1 5.40 -17.45 6.12
N ASP A 2 4.34 -16.68 5.93
CA ASP A 2 4.02 -16.13 4.61
C ASP A 2 5.06 -15.07 4.24
N GLU A 3 5.70 -15.23 3.08
CA GLU A 3 6.73 -14.28 2.61
C GLU A 3 6.16 -12.88 2.36
N PHE A 4 4.83 -12.77 2.20
CA PHE A 4 4.20 -11.49 1.99
C PHE A 4 3.87 -10.74 3.29
N GLU A 5 3.89 -11.42 4.44
CA GLU A 5 3.51 -10.79 5.69
C GLU A 5 4.41 -9.61 6.07
N ALA A 6 5.71 -9.78 5.93
CA ALA A 6 6.63 -8.69 6.24
C ALA A 6 6.41 -7.51 5.31
N GLY A 7 6.18 -7.79 4.02
CA GLY A 7 5.86 -6.74 3.05
C GLY A 7 4.56 -6.04 3.35
N LYS A 8 3.53 -6.79 3.73
CA LYS A 8 2.24 -6.21 4.12
C LYS A 8 2.37 -5.30 5.33
N SER A 9 3.13 -5.74 6.34
CA SER A 9 3.37 -4.93 7.53
C SER A 9 4.12 -3.65 7.18
N GLN A 10 5.11 -3.75 6.31
CA GLN A 10 5.87 -2.58 5.87
C GLN A 10 4.97 -1.61 5.11
N PHE A 11 4.08 -2.14 4.27
CA PHE A 11 3.13 -1.29 3.54
C PHE A 11 2.22 -0.53 4.51
N LEU A 12 1.70 -1.22 5.51
CA LEU A 12 0.85 -0.59 6.52
C LEU A 12 1.59 0.53 7.26
N GLU A 13 2.86 0.29 7.59
CA GLU A 13 3.68 1.30 8.26
C GLU A 13 3.89 2.54 7.39
N LEU A 14 4.11 2.33 6.09
CA LEU A 14 4.26 3.44 5.15
C LEU A 14 2.99 4.29 5.08
N VAL A 15 1.83 3.63 5.05
CA VAL A 15 0.56 4.36 5.03
C VAL A 15 0.39 5.16 6.31
N LYS A 16 0.66 4.56 7.47
CA LYS A 16 0.54 5.25 8.75
C LYS A 16 1.50 6.42 8.86
N LYS A 17 2.67 6.29 8.26
CA LYS A 17 3.66 7.38 8.24
C LYS A 17 3.14 8.58 7.46
N VAL A 18 2.43 8.32 6.36
CA VAL A 18 1.88 9.39 5.52
C VAL A 18 0.60 9.95 6.14
N ASP A 19 -0.33 9.08 6.54
CA ASP A 19 -1.59 9.51 7.16
C ASP A 19 -2.14 8.35 8.00
N PRO A 20 -2.08 8.45 9.34
CA PRO A 20 -2.55 7.37 10.21
C PRO A 20 -4.07 7.17 10.20
N GLN A 21 -4.82 8.09 9.61
CA GLN A 21 -6.28 7.97 9.56
C GLN A 21 -6.78 7.18 8.36
N VAL A 22 -5.89 6.89 7.41
CA VAL A 22 -6.27 6.11 6.23
C VAL A 22 -6.43 4.64 6.60
N GLN A 23 -7.52 4.04 6.15
CA GLN A 23 -7.78 2.62 6.33
C GLN A 23 -7.24 1.84 5.14
N VAL A 24 -6.62 0.71 5.42
CA VAL A 24 -5.97 -0.11 4.39
C VAL A 24 -6.60 -1.50 4.40
N VAL A 25 -6.97 -1.99 3.23
CA VAL A 25 -7.41 -3.37 3.07
C VAL A 25 -6.49 -4.05 2.07
N ILE A 26 -5.79 -5.07 2.53
CA ILE A 26 -4.87 -5.85 1.69
C ILE A 26 -5.50 -7.22 1.48
N PRO A 27 -5.68 -7.67 0.22
CA PRO A 27 -6.28 -8.99 -0.02
C PRO A 27 -5.37 -10.10 0.51
N THR A 28 -5.96 -11.23 0.85
CA THR A 28 -5.23 -12.37 1.37
C THR A 28 -4.34 -12.98 0.30
N THR A 29 -4.81 -13.00 -0.93
CA THR A 29 -4.07 -13.58 -2.05
C THR A 29 -4.02 -12.59 -3.20
N PRO A 30 -2.94 -12.63 -4.00
CA PRO A 30 -2.85 -11.76 -5.17
C PRO A 30 -3.71 -12.28 -6.31
N ALA A 31 -4.07 -11.39 -7.22
CA ALA A 31 -4.75 -11.73 -8.47
C ALA A 31 -3.82 -11.35 -9.61
N ASN A 32 -3.54 -12.29 -10.51
CA ASN A 32 -2.63 -12.07 -11.65
C ASN A 32 -1.28 -11.51 -11.19
N SER A 33 -0.73 -12.07 -10.11
CA SER A 33 0.55 -11.68 -9.53
C SER A 33 0.59 -10.24 -9.01
N MET A 34 -0.59 -9.64 -8.79
CA MET A 34 -0.69 -8.27 -8.28
C MET A 34 -1.61 -8.21 -7.07
N PHE A 35 -1.23 -7.39 -6.11
CA PHE A 35 -2.10 -7.09 -4.96
C PHE A 35 -2.84 -5.79 -5.23
N LEU A 36 -4.16 -5.84 -5.19
CA LEU A 36 -5.00 -4.66 -5.33
C LEU A 36 -5.39 -4.19 -3.92
N ILE A 37 -4.65 -3.20 -3.43
CA ILE A 37 -4.79 -2.73 -2.06
C ILE A 37 -5.67 -1.49 -2.05
N SER A 38 -6.66 -1.46 -1.14
CA SER A 38 -7.53 -0.30 -1.04
C SER A 38 -7.08 0.61 0.09
N LEU A 39 -7.06 1.90 -0.20
CA LEU A 39 -6.83 2.96 0.78
C LEU A 39 -8.10 3.79 0.84
N SER A 40 -8.64 3.99 2.05
CA SER A 40 -9.87 4.75 2.19
C SER A 40 -9.78 5.72 3.36
N LYS A 41 -10.47 6.84 3.21
CA LYS A 41 -10.56 7.85 4.25
C LYS A 41 -11.93 8.52 4.11
N GLY A 42 -12.77 8.36 5.14
CA GLY A 42 -14.13 8.84 5.06
C GLY A 42 -14.88 8.13 3.93
N LYS A 43 -15.42 8.88 2.98
CA LYS A 43 -16.15 8.32 1.85
C LYS A 43 -15.29 8.10 0.62
N ALA A 44 -14.06 8.57 0.63
CA ALA A 44 -13.17 8.46 -0.51
C ALA A 44 -12.36 7.17 -0.45
N LYS A 45 -12.13 6.58 -1.61
CA LYS A 45 -11.37 5.33 -1.72
C LYS A 45 -10.50 5.38 -2.97
N LYS A 46 -9.30 4.83 -2.86
CA LYS A 46 -8.38 4.70 -3.98
C LYS A 46 -7.68 3.35 -3.89
N PHE A 47 -7.38 2.76 -5.03
CA PHE A 47 -6.65 1.49 -5.08
C PHE A 47 -5.20 1.71 -5.49
N VAL A 48 -4.32 0.95 -4.86
CA VAL A 48 -2.90 0.91 -5.22
C VAL A 48 -2.57 -0.54 -5.61
N THR A 49 -1.94 -0.72 -6.76
CA THR A 49 -1.53 -2.05 -7.21
C THR A 49 -0.05 -2.25 -6.97
N ILE A 50 0.30 -3.41 -6.38
CA ILE A 50 1.69 -3.77 -6.10
C ILE A 50 1.90 -5.20 -6.56
N SER A 51 2.98 -5.44 -7.32
CA SER A 51 3.30 -6.80 -7.74
C SER A 51 3.76 -7.63 -6.54
N GLU A 52 3.64 -8.96 -6.66
CA GLU A 52 4.13 -9.87 -5.62
C GLU A 52 5.60 -9.63 -5.32
N ASP A 53 6.41 -9.46 -6.36
CA ASP A 53 7.85 -9.24 -6.19
C ASP A 53 8.14 -7.95 -5.45
N ASP A 54 7.43 -6.88 -5.81
CA ASP A 54 7.63 -5.59 -5.15
C ASP A 54 7.21 -5.64 -3.69
N LEU A 55 6.16 -6.38 -3.37
CA LEU A 55 5.71 -6.50 -1.99
C LEU A 55 6.75 -7.23 -1.14
N VAL A 56 7.34 -8.30 -1.67
CA VAL A 56 8.39 -9.04 -0.98
C VAL A 56 9.63 -8.15 -0.80
N ASP A 57 10.02 -7.44 -1.85
CA ASP A 57 11.23 -6.61 -1.84
C ASP A 57 11.06 -5.32 -1.03
N LEU A 58 9.82 -4.97 -0.70
CA LEU A 58 9.51 -3.73 0.01
C LEU A 58 10.29 -3.60 1.33
N VAL A 59 10.57 -4.71 1.97
CA VAL A 59 11.26 -4.72 3.28
C VAL A 59 12.74 -4.39 3.14
N GLU A 60 13.39 -4.88 2.09
CA GLU A 60 14.84 -4.79 1.96
C GLU A 60 15.33 -3.82 0.89
N ASP A 61 14.51 -3.52 -0.10
CA ASP A 61 14.92 -2.68 -1.22
C ASP A 61 14.44 -1.24 -1.03
N ASP A 62 15.37 -0.33 -0.78
CA ASP A 62 15.05 1.08 -0.53
C ASP A 62 14.42 1.75 -1.74
N LEU A 63 14.82 1.38 -2.96
CA LEU A 63 14.25 1.97 -4.16
C LEU A 63 12.80 1.54 -4.35
N ILE A 64 12.50 0.28 -4.11
CA ILE A 64 11.14 -0.23 -4.19
C ILE A 64 10.27 0.44 -3.11
N ARG A 65 10.80 0.55 -1.90
CA ARG A 65 10.08 1.20 -0.79
C ARG A 65 9.78 2.66 -1.10
N SER A 66 10.74 3.38 -1.65
CA SER A 66 10.55 4.77 -2.01
C SER A 66 9.49 4.95 -3.09
N GLY A 67 9.49 4.08 -4.11
CA GLY A 67 8.50 4.12 -5.17
C GLY A 67 7.10 3.81 -4.66
N VAL A 68 6.98 2.83 -3.77
CA VAL A 68 5.69 2.48 -3.16
C VAL A 68 5.20 3.61 -2.27
N GLU A 69 6.10 4.23 -1.50
CA GLU A 69 5.73 5.36 -0.66
C GLU A 69 5.18 6.52 -1.50
N ASP A 70 5.79 6.78 -2.65
CA ASP A 70 5.31 7.82 -3.55
C ASP A 70 3.90 7.51 -4.08
N GLN A 71 3.63 6.24 -4.42
CA GLN A 71 2.31 5.81 -4.85
C GLN A 71 1.28 6.02 -3.73
N ILE A 72 1.66 5.68 -2.49
CA ILE A 72 0.80 5.85 -1.32
C ILE A 72 0.50 7.34 -1.11
N ARG A 73 1.52 8.19 -1.17
CA ARG A 73 1.35 9.63 -0.98
C ARG A 73 0.42 10.22 -2.02
N GLN A 74 0.59 9.81 -3.27
CA GLN A 74 -0.25 10.29 -4.35
C GLN A 74 -1.70 9.85 -4.16
N ALA A 75 -1.93 8.58 -3.82
CA ALA A 75 -3.27 8.06 -3.59
C ALA A 75 -3.95 8.79 -2.42
N ILE A 76 -3.23 8.98 -1.32
CA ILE A 76 -3.78 9.66 -0.15
C ILE A 76 -4.08 11.12 -0.46
N SER A 77 -3.23 11.77 -1.23
CA SER A 77 -3.48 13.14 -1.66
C SER A 77 -4.79 13.25 -2.45
N GLU A 78 -5.03 12.27 -3.34
CA GLU A 78 -6.26 12.26 -4.15
C GLU A 78 -7.51 12.03 -3.29
N ILE A 79 -7.47 11.09 -2.35
CA ILE A 79 -8.64 10.85 -1.50
C ILE A 79 -8.87 11.99 -0.50
N SER A 80 -7.82 12.68 -0.10
CA SER A 80 -7.94 13.82 0.82
C SER A 80 -8.55 15.03 0.14
N THR A 81 -8.31 15.22 -1.16
CA THR A 81 -8.87 16.34 -1.91
C THR A 81 -10.27 16.05 -2.43
N SER A 82 -10.66 14.77 -2.48
CA SER A 82 -11.97 14.37 -3.00
C SER A 82 -13.09 14.48 -1.97
N SER A 83 -12.75 14.67 -0.73
CA SER A 83 -13.75 14.70 0.34
C SER A 83 -14.44 16.06 0.47
#